data_48b1e2dd1841bed92068592445e37d5e
#
_entry.id   48b1e2dd1841bed92068592445e37d5e
#
_cell.length_a   1.000
_cell.length_b   1.000
_cell.length_c   1.000
_cell.angle_alpha   90.00
_cell.angle_beta   90.00
_cell.angle_gamma   90.00
#
_symmetry.space_group_name_H-M   'P 1'
#
loop_
_entity.id
_entity.type
_entity.pdbx_description
1 polymer ?
#
loop_
_entity_poly.entity_id
_entity_poly.type
_entity_poly.pdbx_seq_one_letter_code
_entity_poly.pdbx_strand_id
1 'polypeptide(L)'
;MIARWTVQKSEEKGYIVGSRGSAGSMILTYCLGISEVNPLESHYYCEHCHHIEWHTEKGKVGPDFETKKCPVCGSDMYGDGYDIEPHNFVGWIERDENGKIKPTKVADIDENLSEIVQNEIQQELIDLFGQENVIKSGTQMEYGQDALINDIFRNVSNIEEKVKAEDFDIEYMSRNIHSMRTSGSHP
;
A
#
# COMPACT_ATOMS: atom_id res chain seq x y z
N MET A 1 -2.66 6.10 -14.46
CA MET A 1 -3.73 7.08 -14.76
C MET A 1 -5.01 6.83 -13.97
N ILE A 2 -5.52 5.59 -13.86
CA ILE A 2 -6.73 5.28 -13.07
C ILE A 2 -6.53 5.65 -11.60
N ALA A 3 -5.45 5.23 -10.94
CA ALA A 3 -5.17 5.55 -9.55
C ALA A 3 -5.20 7.07 -9.27
N ARG A 4 -4.53 7.88 -10.09
CA ARG A 4 -4.60 9.35 -9.95
C ARG A 4 -6.04 9.88 -10.11
N TRP A 5 -6.80 9.34 -11.06
CA TRP A 5 -8.19 9.72 -11.26
C TRP A 5 -9.03 9.35 -10.01
N THR A 6 -8.83 8.16 -9.44
CA THR A 6 -9.51 7.72 -8.22
C THR A 6 -9.23 8.66 -7.04
N VAL A 7 -7.96 9.04 -6.84
CA VAL A 7 -7.56 10.02 -5.81
C VAL A 7 -8.27 11.34 -6.03
N GLN A 8 -8.21 11.90 -7.25
CA GLN A 8 -8.86 13.18 -7.56
C GLN A 8 -10.37 13.14 -7.32
N LYS A 9 -11.05 12.05 -7.68
CA LYS A 9 -12.49 11.91 -7.45
C LYS A 9 -12.85 11.86 -5.97
N SER A 10 -12.03 11.25 -5.16
CA SER A 10 -12.21 11.24 -3.70
C SER A 10 -12.01 12.65 -3.11
N GLU A 11 -10.94 13.34 -3.52
CA GLU A 11 -10.63 14.70 -3.11
C GLU A 11 -11.71 15.71 -3.52
N GLU A 12 -12.23 15.63 -4.75
CA GLU A 12 -13.36 16.45 -5.24
C GLU A 12 -14.62 16.29 -4.36
N LYS A 13 -14.78 15.13 -3.74
CA LYS A 13 -15.88 14.84 -2.79
C LYS A 13 -15.54 15.22 -1.35
N GLY A 14 -14.33 15.76 -1.08
CA GLY A 14 -13.87 16.20 0.23
C GLY A 14 -13.28 15.10 1.10
N TYR A 15 -12.90 13.95 0.53
CA TYR A 15 -12.32 12.83 1.25
C TYR A 15 -10.86 12.61 0.86
N ILE A 16 -10.00 12.53 1.87
CA ILE A 16 -8.57 12.22 1.71
C ILE A 16 -8.41 10.74 1.37
N VAL A 17 -7.44 10.46 0.52
CA VAL A 17 -7.03 9.10 0.15
C VAL A 17 -5.72 8.77 0.84
N GLY A 18 -5.67 7.67 1.60
CA GLY A 18 -4.44 7.18 2.20
C GLY A 18 -3.73 6.20 1.28
N SER A 19 -2.49 6.47 0.90
CA SER A 19 -1.64 5.50 0.22
C SER A 19 -1.11 4.48 1.21
N ARG A 20 -1.11 3.19 0.84
CA ARG A 20 -0.64 2.09 1.67
C ARG A 20 0.48 1.30 1.00
N GLY A 21 1.32 0.69 1.83
CA GLY A 21 2.40 -0.16 1.34
C GLY A 21 3.39 0.61 0.49
N SER A 22 3.79 0.00 -0.59
CA SER A 22 4.83 0.52 -1.48
C SER A 22 4.43 1.81 -2.20
N ALA A 23 3.13 2.04 -2.41
CA ALA A 23 2.64 3.27 -3.03
C ALA A 23 2.94 4.51 -2.18
N GLY A 24 2.97 4.37 -0.85
CA GLY A 24 3.28 5.46 0.08
C GLY A 24 4.76 5.86 0.15
N SER A 25 5.68 5.04 -0.35
CA SER A 25 7.13 5.27 -0.26
C SER A 25 7.83 5.39 -1.62
N MET A 26 7.07 5.62 -2.69
CA MET A 26 7.61 5.76 -4.03
C MET A 26 7.54 7.19 -4.52
N ILE A 27 8.67 7.78 -4.92
CA ILE A 27 8.71 9.14 -5.48
C ILE A 27 7.82 9.30 -6.72
N LEU A 28 7.67 8.26 -7.53
CA LEU A 28 6.84 8.30 -8.72
C LEU A 28 5.35 8.50 -8.38
N THR A 29 4.84 7.83 -7.34
CA THR A 29 3.44 8.00 -6.91
C THR A 29 3.18 9.38 -6.34
N TYR A 30 4.17 9.96 -5.63
CA TYR A 30 4.13 11.35 -5.20
C TYR A 30 4.10 12.31 -6.41
N CYS A 31 5.02 12.19 -7.35
CA CYS A 31 5.06 13.04 -8.54
C CYS A 31 3.80 12.92 -9.41
N LEU A 32 3.15 11.77 -9.42
CA LEU A 32 1.89 11.56 -10.12
C LEU A 32 0.67 12.07 -9.32
N GLY A 33 0.86 12.49 -8.09
CA GLY A 33 -0.21 12.92 -7.19
C GLY A 33 -1.16 11.77 -6.80
N ILE A 34 -0.63 10.57 -6.68
CA ILE A 34 -1.32 9.39 -6.15
C ILE A 34 -1.11 9.32 -4.63
N SER A 35 0.09 9.68 -4.17
CA SER A 35 0.44 9.78 -2.76
C SER A 35 0.77 11.22 -2.39
N GLU A 36 0.40 11.63 -1.19
CA GLU A 36 0.80 12.92 -0.61
C GLU A 36 2.17 12.85 0.09
N VAL A 37 2.72 11.65 0.22
CA VAL A 37 3.97 11.40 0.94
C VAL A 37 5.15 11.49 -0.02
N ASN A 38 5.99 12.51 0.17
CA ASN A 38 7.27 12.62 -0.50
C ASN A 38 8.32 11.77 0.26
N PRO A 39 8.83 10.67 -0.30
CA PRO A 39 9.76 9.80 0.42
C PRO A 39 11.19 10.36 0.52
N LEU A 40 11.50 11.44 -0.18
CA LEU A 40 12.84 12.03 -0.17
C LEU A 40 13.26 12.50 1.22
N GLU A 41 14.57 12.71 1.39
CA GLU A 41 15.12 13.35 2.57
C GLU A 41 14.45 14.71 2.80
N SER A 42 14.33 15.10 4.06
CA SER A 42 13.71 16.36 4.45
C SER A 42 14.41 17.55 3.79
N HIS A 43 13.65 18.44 3.18
CA HIS A 43 14.19 19.59 2.47
C HIS A 43 13.22 20.76 2.45
N TYR A 44 13.74 21.93 2.17
CA TYR A 44 12.93 23.10 1.80
C TYR A 44 12.84 23.20 0.28
N TYR A 45 11.66 23.53 -0.21
CA TYR A 45 11.38 23.72 -1.62
C TYR A 45 10.72 25.05 -1.88
N CYS A 46 11.19 25.76 -2.90
CA CYS A 46 10.61 27.00 -3.37
C CYS A 46 9.82 26.76 -4.67
N GLU A 47 8.51 26.92 -4.61
CA GLU A 47 7.64 26.73 -5.78
C GLU A 47 7.91 27.73 -6.90
N HIS A 48 8.38 28.94 -6.55
CA HIS A 48 8.59 30.00 -7.54
C HIS A 48 9.86 29.82 -8.39
N CYS A 49 11.00 29.48 -7.75
CA CYS A 49 12.27 29.39 -8.48
C CYS A 49 12.89 27.99 -8.45
N HIS A 50 12.18 27.02 -7.86
CA HIS A 50 12.60 25.62 -7.72
C HIS A 50 13.91 25.42 -6.96
N HIS A 51 14.31 26.40 -6.14
CA HIS A 51 15.45 26.27 -5.26
C HIS A 51 15.15 25.24 -4.16
N ILE A 52 16.09 24.34 -3.92
CA ILE A 52 15.99 23.28 -2.88
C ILE A 52 17.13 23.42 -1.91
N GLU A 53 16.83 23.29 -0.63
CA GLU A 53 17.80 23.20 0.45
C GLU A 53 17.56 21.93 1.26
N TRP A 54 18.49 20.99 1.18
CA TRP A 54 18.42 19.76 1.95
C TRP A 54 18.65 20.02 3.43
N HIS A 55 17.86 19.39 4.26
CA HIS A 55 17.93 19.54 5.71
C HIS A 55 18.33 18.21 6.34
N THR A 56 19.32 18.28 7.22
CA THR A 56 19.93 17.09 7.84
C THR A 56 19.66 16.95 9.34
N GLU A 57 18.74 17.72 9.90
CA GLU A 57 18.40 17.65 11.32
C GLU A 57 17.64 16.35 11.61
N LYS A 58 18.27 15.48 12.40
CA LYS A 58 17.66 14.18 12.74
C LYS A 58 16.38 14.36 13.55
N GLY A 59 15.36 13.61 13.18
CA GLY A 59 14.10 13.51 13.92
C GLY A 59 13.05 14.56 13.56
N LYS A 60 13.28 15.36 12.53
CA LYS A 60 12.27 16.24 11.94
C LYS A 60 12.05 15.88 10.49
N VAL A 61 10.79 15.85 10.08
CA VAL A 61 10.38 15.69 8.67
C VAL A 61 10.05 17.05 8.08
N GLY A 62 10.12 17.17 6.76
CA GLY A 62 9.91 18.44 6.07
C GLY A 62 8.62 19.18 6.45
N PRO A 63 7.46 18.51 6.54
CA PRO A 63 6.21 19.14 6.97
C PRO A 63 6.23 19.79 8.36
N ASP A 64 7.19 19.41 9.24
CA ASP A 64 7.36 20.02 10.55
C ASP A 64 8.19 21.33 10.50
N PHE A 65 8.69 21.70 9.33
CA PHE A 65 9.54 22.89 9.20
C PHE A 65 8.70 24.17 9.13
N GLU A 66 9.15 25.18 9.84
CA GLU A 66 8.57 26.52 9.70
C GLU A 66 8.87 27.11 8.32
N THR A 67 7.88 27.78 7.74
CA THR A 67 8.05 28.48 6.47
C THR A 67 9.15 29.52 6.58
N LYS A 68 10.05 29.59 5.59
CA LYS A 68 11.12 30.59 5.51
C LYS A 68 11.17 31.28 4.16
N LYS A 69 11.93 32.38 4.07
CA LYS A 69 12.14 33.07 2.81
C LYS A 69 13.21 32.40 1.97
N CYS A 70 12.94 32.25 0.67
CA CYS A 70 13.89 31.73 -0.29
C CYS A 70 15.09 32.69 -0.44
N PRO A 71 16.33 32.22 -0.30
CA PRO A 71 17.50 33.08 -0.42
C PRO A 71 17.76 33.55 -1.86
N VAL A 72 17.13 32.89 -2.85
CA VAL A 72 17.32 33.20 -4.28
C VAL A 72 16.29 34.22 -4.78
N CYS A 73 15.02 34.05 -4.47
CA CYS A 73 13.95 34.87 -5.04
C CYS A 73 13.10 35.62 -3.98
N GLY A 74 13.30 35.35 -2.68
CA GLY A 74 12.56 36.00 -1.60
C GLY A 74 11.13 35.48 -1.38
N SER A 75 10.63 34.54 -2.20
CA SER A 75 9.33 33.90 -2.02
C SER A 75 9.34 32.95 -0.80
N ASP A 76 8.18 32.50 -0.37
CA ASP A 76 8.11 31.53 0.71
C ASP A 76 8.61 30.16 0.25
N MET A 77 9.33 29.46 1.14
CA MET A 77 9.74 28.06 1.00
C MET A 77 9.04 27.24 2.06
N TYR A 78 8.57 26.08 1.63
CA TYR A 78 7.90 25.12 2.50
C TYR A 78 8.80 23.90 2.71
N GLY A 79 8.66 23.28 3.86
CA GLY A 79 9.34 22.01 4.13
C GLY A 79 8.58 20.85 3.51
N ASP A 80 9.33 19.91 2.93
CA ASP A 80 8.82 18.67 2.35
C ASP A 80 9.81 17.52 2.59
N GLY A 81 9.40 16.29 2.31
CA GLY A 81 10.21 15.10 2.52
C GLY A 81 10.05 14.47 3.89
N TYR A 82 9.78 13.17 3.89
CA TYR A 82 9.54 12.37 5.10
C TYR A 82 10.72 11.48 5.46
N ASP A 83 11.81 11.49 4.70
CA ASP A 83 13.01 10.66 4.89
C ASP A 83 12.66 9.17 5.07
N ILE A 84 11.84 8.66 4.17
CA ILE A 84 11.39 7.27 4.15
C ILE A 84 12.24 6.49 3.17
N GLU A 85 12.65 5.27 3.53
CA GLU A 85 13.39 4.39 2.63
C GLU A 85 12.59 4.18 1.33
N PRO A 86 13.11 4.64 0.19
CA PRO A 86 12.36 4.61 -1.06
C PRO A 86 12.23 3.18 -1.59
N HIS A 87 11.01 2.74 -1.82
CA HIS A 87 10.73 1.52 -2.54
C HIS A 87 10.81 1.77 -4.04
N ASN A 88 11.73 1.08 -4.69
CA ASN A 88 11.85 1.08 -6.14
C ASN A 88 11.13 -0.13 -6.72
N PHE A 89 9.98 0.08 -7.32
CA PHE A 89 9.31 -0.92 -8.15
C PHE A 89 9.84 -0.90 -9.59
N VAL A 90 11.12 -1.01 -9.74
CA VAL A 90 11.67 -1.24 -11.07
C VAL A 90 11.67 -2.74 -11.28
N GLY A 91 10.58 -3.25 -11.85
CA GLY A 91 10.60 -4.56 -12.44
C GLY A 91 11.54 -4.52 -13.65
N TRP A 92 12.76 -4.98 -13.47
CA TRP A 92 13.65 -5.20 -14.61
C TRP A 92 13.00 -6.28 -15.47
N ILE A 93 12.91 -6.04 -16.77
CA ILE A 93 12.50 -7.08 -17.71
C ILE A 93 13.66 -8.07 -17.81
N GLU A 94 13.65 -9.07 -16.92
CA GLU A 94 14.54 -10.21 -17.06
C GLU A 94 14.01 -11.18 -18.09
N ARG A 95 14.90 -11.68 -18.94
CA ARG A 95 14.59 -12.76 -19.86
C ARG A 95 15.32 -14.02 -19.42
N ASP A 96 14.66 -15.15 -19.56
CA ASP A 96 15.29 -16.45 -19.36
C ASP A 96 16.23 -16.78 -20.55
N GLU A 97 16.92 -17.91 -20.46
CA GLU A 97 17.85 -18.41 -21.49
C GLU A 97 17.18 -18.60 -22.87
N ASN A 98 15.86 -18.73 -22.90
CA ASN A 98 15.03 -18.88 -24.09
C ASN A 98 14.46 -17.55 -24.59
N GLY A 99 14.83 -16.42 -23.97
CA GLY A 99 14.33 -15.10 -24.31
C GLY A 99 12.92 -14.78 -23.81
N LYS A 100 12.28 -15.68 -23.02
CA LYS A 100 10.96 -15.46 -22.43
C LYS A 100 11.07 -14.53 -21.24
N ILE A 101 10.14 -13.57 -21.16
CA ILE A 101 10.08 -12.63 -20.04
C ILE A 101 9.74 -13.40 -18.76
N LYS A 102 10.61 -13.30 -17.75
CA LYS A 102 10.32 -13.80 -16.41
C LYS A 102 9.24 -12.90 -15.79
N PRO A 103 8.28 -13.48 -15.06
CA PRO A 103 7.33 -12.67 -14.30
C PRO A 103 8.08 -11.82 -13.27
N THR A 104 8.10 -10.51 -13.48
CA THR A 104 8.62 -9.55 -12.51
C THR A 104 7.49 -9.10 -11.60
N LYS A 105 7.81 -8.78 -10.36
CA LYS A 105 6.84 -8.19 -9.44
C LYS A 105 6.40 -6.84 -10.01
N VAL A 106 5.13 -6.72 -10.37
CA VAL A 106 4.53 -5.45 -10.76
C VAL A 106 4.21 -4.68 -9.49
N ALA A 107 4.43 -3.37 -9.49
CA ALA A 107 4.02 -2.51 -8.39
C ALA A 107 2.50 -2.59 -8.20
N ASP A 108 2.09 -2.90 -7.00
CA ASP A 108 0.72 -2.77 -6.54
C ASP A 108 0.53 -1.35 -5.97
N ILE A 109 -0.53 -0.70 -6.38
CA ILE A 109 -0.91 0.62 -5.86
C ILE A 109 -2.13 0.41 -4.99
N ASP A 110 -1.91 0.45 -3.68
CA ASP A 110 -2.96 0.30 -2.68
C ASP A 110 -3.43 1.68 -2.21
N GLU A 111 -4.71 1.96 -2.38
CA GLU A 111 -5.35 3.20 -1.96
C GLU A 111 -6.46 2.91 -0.95
N ASN A 112 -6.43 3.59 0.19
CA ASN A 112 -7.50 3.55 1.18
C ASN A 112 -8.48 4.68 0.90
N LEU A 113 -9.63 4.32 0.37
CA LEU A 113 -10.74 5.23 0.13
C LEU A 113 -11.71 5.21 1.31
N SER A 114 -12.39 6.32 1.55
CA SER A 114 -13.52 6.34 2.47
C SER A 114 -14.63 5.41 1.99
N GLU A 115 -15.21 4.62 2.88
CA GLU A 115 -16.34 3.73 2.58
C GLU A 115 -17.51 4.47 1.91
N ILE A 116 -17.70 5.75 2.27
CA ILE A 116 -18.77 6.58 1.74
C ILE A 116 -18.63 6.79 0.23
N VAL A 117 -17.42 7.03 -0.26
CA VAL A 117 -17.17 7.35 -1.68
C VAL A 117 -16.74 6.15 -2.52
N GLN A 118 -16.33 5.05 -1.89
CA GLN A 118 -15.80 3.89 -2.58
C GLN A 118 -16.79 3.32 -3.61
N ASN A 119 -18.06 3.17 -3.23
CA ASN A 119 -19.07 2.64 -4.13
C ASN A 119 -19.41 3.60 -5.28
N GLU A 120 -19.40 4.90 -5.02
CA GLU A 120 -19.63 5.92 -6.05
C GLU A 120 -18.50 5.94 -7.07
N ILE A 121 -17.25 5.92 -6.61
CA ILE A 121 -16.07 5.87 -7.47
C ILE A 121 -16.08 4.59 -8.31
N GLN A 122 -16.46 3.46 -7.72
CA GLN A 122 -16.59 2.21 -8.46
C GLN A 122 -17.67 2.31 -9.56
N GLN A 123 -18.81 2.95 -9.28
CA GLN A 123 -19.84 3.17 -10.29
C GLN A 123 -19.36 4.10 -11.40
N GLU A 124 -18.65 5.17 -11.07
CA GLU A 124 -18.07 6.07 -12.08
C GLU A 124 -17.03 5.35 -12.96
N LEU A 125 -16.28 4.38 -12.42
CA LEU A 125 -15.38 3.54 -13.23
C LEU A 125 -16.16 2.63 -14.19
N ILE A 126 -17.28 2.05 -13.74
CA ILE A 126 -18.17 1.26 -14.58
C ILE A 126 -18.75 2.12 -15.70
N ASP A 127 -19.18 3.34 -15.39
CA ASP A 127 -19.72 4.27 -16.36
C ASP A 127 -18.68 4.70 -17.42
N LEU A 128 -17.41 4.80 -17.03
CA LEU A 128 -16.29 5.13 -17.92
C LEU A 128 -15.87 3.98 -18.83
N PHE A 129 -15.81 2.77 -18.32
CA PHE A 129 -15.19 1.63 -19.01
C PHE A 129 -16.19 0.57 -19.47
N GLY A 130 -17.43 0.62 -19.02
CA GLY A 130 -18.46 -0.38 -19.25
C GLY A 130 -18.48 -1.47 -18.18
N GLN A 131 -19.66 -1.96 -17.85
CA GLN A 131 -19.89 -2.99 -16.83
C GLN A 131 -19.11 -4.27 -17.10
N GLU A 132 -18.91 -4.62 -18.36
CA GLU A 132 -18.19 -5.81 -18.79
C GLU A 132 -16.67 -5.73 -18.59
N ASN A 133 -16.13 -4.51 -18.41
CA ASN A 133 -14.69 -4.26 -18.28
C ASN A 133 -14.27 -3.95 -16.85
N VAL A 134 -15.22 -3.77 -15.92
CA VAL A 134 -14.95 -3.45 -14.52
C VAL A 134 -15.49 -4.56 -13.63
N ILE A 135 -14.59 -5.32 -13.03
CA ILE A 135 -14.93 -6.45 -12.17
C ILE A 135 -14.27 -6.25 -10.80
N LYS A 136 -15.06 -6.40 -9.74
CA LYS A 136 -14.52 -6.46 -8.39
C LYS A 136 -13.90 -7.85 -8.17
N SER A 137 -12.59 -7.90 -8.01
CA SER A 137 -11.92 -9.17 -7.74
C SER A 137 -12.20 -9.62 -6.31
N GLY A 138 -12.50 -10.92 -6.16
CA GLY A 138 -12.54 -11.55 -4.84
C GLY A 138 -11.17 -12.10 -4.48
N THR A 139 -10.84 -12.10 -3.19
CA THR A 139 -9.64 -12.74 -2.67
C THR A 139 -9.98 -14.16 -2.22
N GLN A 140 -9.25 -15.15 -2.71
CA GLN A 140 -9.28 -16.48 -2.13
C GLN A 140 -8.24 -16.54 -1.01
N MET A 141 -8.70 -16.72 0.21
CA MET A 141 -7.81 -17.02 1.33
C MET A 141 -7.69 -18.53 1.48
N GLU A 142 -6.47 -19.01 1.54
CA GLU A 142 -6.17 -20.39 1.86
C GLU A 142 -5.67 -20.45 3.31
N TYR A 143 -6.37 -21.18 4.15
CA TYR A 143 -5.87 -21.52 5.47
C TYR A 143 -4.80 -22.58 5.29
N GLY A 144 -3.55 -22.20 5.46
CA GLY A 144 -2.43 -23.13 5.45
C GLY A 144 -2.57 -24.17 6.56
N GLN A 145 -2.03 -25.34 6.35
CA GLN A 145 -2.11 -26.48 7.28
C GLN A 145 -1.68 -26.11 8.70
N ASP A 146 -0.54 -25.41 8.83
CA ASP A 146 -0.01 -24.97 10.12
C ASP A 146 -0.93 -23.97 10.85
N ALA A 147 -1.52 -23.04 10.11
CA ALA A 147 -2.46 -22.07 10.66
C ALA A 147 -3.72 -22.76 11.18
N LEU A 148 -4.23 -23.74 10.43
CA LEU A 148 -5.41 -24.52 10.82
C LEU A 148 -5.16 -25.36 12.06
N ILE A 149 -4.01 -26.01 12.16
CA ILE A 149 -3.59 -26.79 13.33
C ILE A 149 -3.49 -25.89 14.56
N ASN A 150 -2.86 -24.72 14.41
CA ASN A 150 -2.74 -23.75 15.50
C ASN A 150 -4.10 -23.20 15.96
N ASP A 151 -5.03 -22.98 15.05
CA ASP A 151 -6.37 -22.52 15.39
C ASP A 151 -7.18 -23.59 16.10
N ILE A 152 -7.11 -24.84 15.65
CA ILE A 152 -7.75 -25.98 16.34
C ILE A 152 -7.19 -26.10 17.75
N PHE A 153 -5.86 -26.08 17.90
CA PHE A 153 -5.20 -26.15 19.19
C PHE A 153 -5.65 -25.02 20.12
N ARG A 154 -5.67 -23.78 19.64
CA ARG A 154 -6.09 -22.61 20.42
C ARG A 154 -7.55 -22.71 20.87
N ASN A 155 -8.43 -23.19 20.01
CA ASN A 155 -9.86 -23.34 20.32
C ASN A 155 -10.10 -24.46 21.34
N VAL A 156 -9.41 -25.58 21.22
CA VAL A 156 -9.51 -26.70 22.18
C VAL A 156 -8.93 -26.31 23.53
N SER A 157 -7.79 -25.62 23.56
CA SER A 157 -7.18 -25.12 24.81
C SER A 157 -8.07 -24.11 25.55
N ASN A 158 -8.89 -23.35 24.83
CA ASN A 158 -9.86 -22.43 25.43
C ASN A 158 -11.08 -23.14 26.01
N ILE A 159 -11.42 -24.34 25.53
CA ILE A 159 -12.56 -25.12 26.01
C ILE A 159 -12.19 -25.99 27.22
N GLU A 160 -10.98 -26.55 27.20
CA GLU A 160 -10.48 -27.43 28.28
C GLU A 160 -9.15 -26.93 28.83
N GLU A 161 -9.17 -26.32 30.01
CA GLU A 161 -7.96 -25.75 30.67
C GLU A 161 -6.81 -26.77 30.89
N LYS A 162 -7.05 -28.07 30.65
CA LYS A 162 -6.09 -29.17 30.91
C LYS A 162 -5.40 -29.72 29.65
N VAL A 163 -5.79 -29.27 28.45
CA VAL A 163 -5.21 -29.77 27.20
C VAL A 163 -3.92 -29.03 26.91
N LYS A 164 -2.80 -29.76 26.87
CA LYS A 164 -1.50 -29.21 26.54
C LYS A 164 -1.12 -29.51 25.09
N ALA A 165 -0.19 -28.74 24.55
CA ALA A 165 0.33 -28.93 23.19
C ALA A 165 0.89 -30.35 22.95
N GLU A 166 1.50 -30.92 24.01
CA GLU A 166 2.08 -32.28 24.02
C GLU A 166 1.03 -33.40 23.89
N ASP A 167 -0.25 -33.08 24.16
CA ASP A 167 -1.36 -34.05 24.04
C ASP A 167 -1.85 -34.18 22.58
N PHE A 168 -1.35 -33.36 21.67
CA PHE A 168 -1.71 -33.40 20.25
C PHE A 168 -0.63 -34.11 19.44
N ASP A 169 -1.05 -35.11 18.70
CA ASP A 169 -0.23 -35.69 17.65
C ASP A 169 -0.23 -34.79 16.43
N ILE A 170 0.70 -33.83 16.42
CA ILE A 170 0.86 -32.85 15.33
C ILE A 170 1.16 -33.56 14.00
N GLU A 171 1.89 -34.69 14.07
CA GLU A 171 2.19 -35.46 12.85
C GLU A 171 0.94 -36.13 12.28
N TYR A 172 0.09 -36.69 13.14
CA TYR A 172 -1.20 -37.22 12.71
C TYR A 172 -2.12 -36.13 12.15
N MET A 173 -2.20 -34.99 12.83
CA MET A 173 -3.00 -33.86 12.38
C MET A 173 -2.51 -33.33 11.03
N SER A 174 -1.21 -33.19 10.85
CA SER A 174 -0.62 -32.69 9.60
C SER A 174 -0.88 -33.61 8.39
N ARG A 175 -1.02 -34.90 8.62
CA ARG A 175 -1.36 -35.86 7.55
C ARG A 175 -2.85 -35.88 7.19
N ASN A 176 -3.72 -35.50 8.12
CA ASN A 176 -5.18 -35.65 7.97
C ASN A 176 -5.92 -34.33 7.81
N ILE A 177 -5.29 -33.21 8.10
CA ILE A 177 -5.88 -31.88 7.93
C ILE A 177 -5.35 -31.28 6.63
N HIS A 178 -6.26 -31.06 5.69
CA HIS A 178 -5.95 -30.40 4.43
C HIS A 178 -6.29 -28.90 4.50
N SER A 179 -5.60 -28.10 3.71
CA SER A 179 -5.87 -26.66 3.62
C SER A 179 -7.32 -26.39 3.23
N MET A 180 -7.96 -25.47 3.95
CA MET A 180 -9.30 -24.99 3.60
C MET A 180 -9.19 -23.73 2.76
N ARG A 181 -9.87 -23.71 1.63
CA ARG A 181 -10.05 -22.51 0.82
C ARG A 181 -11.32 -21.80 1.23
N THR A 182 -11.19 -20.54 1.60
CA THR A 182 -12.36 -19.67 1.83
C THR A 182 -12.30 -18.51 0.85
N SER A 183 -13.47 -18.12 0.33
CA SER A 183 -13.57 -16.88 -0.42
C SER A 183 -13.78 -15.72 0.57
N GLY A 184 -12.81 -14.82 0.66
CA GLY A 184 -12.93 -13.59 1.41
C GLY A 184 -13.06 -12.41 0.45
N SER A 185 -13.87 -11.42 0.79
CA SER A 185 -13.76 -10.12 0.17
C SER A 185 -12.67 -9.34 0.91
N HIS A 186 -11.65 -8.91 0.21
CA HIS A 186 -10.74 -7.91 0.75
C HIS A 186 -11.49 -6.58 0.79
N PRO A 187 -11.53 -5.87 1.94
CA PRO A 187 -12.15 -4.54 2.00
C PRO A 187 -11.42 -3.54 1.11
#